data_6ecb7622d31d6c888506fbbab0abc00e
#
_entry.id   6ecb7622d31d6c888506fbbab0abc00e
#
_cell.length_a   1.000
_cell.length_b   1.000
_cell.length_c   1.000
_cell.angle_alpha   90.00
_cell.angle_beta   90.00
_cell.angle_gamma   90.00
#
_symmetry.space_group_name_H-M   'P 1'
#
loop_
_entity.id
_entity.type
_entity.pdbx_description
1 polymer ?
#
loop_
_entity_poly.entity_id
_entity_poly.type
_entity_poly.pdbx_seq_one_letter_code
_entity_poly.pdbx_strand_id
1 'polypeptide(L)'
;PQGHHSAPYAMTEEFAAVYRLHSLIPDEISFRRHSDDGEVLRLDLPKVAGGEVCDVYDAVPFDDVVYSLGTSNPGALVLHNFPNALRQLDRLDSQGVHFDLAAIDILRDRERGVPRYCAFRRRIDAHVPTSFEELTDDPEWQRELREVYNGKIEDVDLLVGTLAEAKSAKHGTP
;
A
#
# COMPACT_ATOMS: atom_id res chain seq x y z
N PRO A 1 24.40 26.75 6.99
CA PRO A 1 23.63 25.78 6.24
C PRO A 1 23.97 25.93 4.77
N GLN A 2 24.78 25.04 4.24
CA GLN A 2 25.04 25.03 2.81
C GLN A 2 23.72 24.59 2.16
N GLY A 3 23.08 25.51 1.44
CA GLY A 3 21.91 25.19 0.64
C GLY A 3 22.29 24.12 -0.39
N HIS A 4 21.44 23.15 -0.59
CA HIS A 4 21.58 22.13 -1.62
C HIS A 4 21.41 22.76 -3.02
N HIS A 5 22.25 23.74 -3.33
CA HIS A 5 22.21 24.41 -4.63
C HIS A 5 22.63 23.41 -5.70
N SER A 6 21.66 23.02 -6.52
CA SER A 6 21.81 22.20 -7.73
C SER A 6 22.17 20.71 -7.58
N ALA A 7 22.06 20.08 -6.41
CA ALA A 7 22.04 18.62 -6.37
C ALA A 7 20.70 18.12 -6.93
N PRO A 8 20.66 17.28 -7.98
CA PRO A 8 19.41 16.70 -8.43
C PRO A 8 18.83 15.86 -7.30
N TYR A 9 17.60 16.12 -6.89
CA TYR A 9 16.87 15.24 -5.99
C TYR A 9 16.55 13.96 -6.72
N ALA A 10 17.22 12.88 -6.35
CA ALA A 10 16.84 11.53 -6.75
C ALA A 10 16.10 10.88 -5.59
N MET A 11 14.91 10.36 -5.85
CA MET A 11 14.26 9.48 -4.89
C MET A 11 15.06 8.18 -4.80
N THR A 12 15.42 7.78 -3.57
CA THR A 12 16.12 6.51 -3.36
C THR A 12 15.19 5.32 -3.54
N GLU A 13 15.75 4.13 -3.77
CA GLU A 13 14.94 2.91 -3.84
C GLU A 13 14.30 2.61 -2.47
N GLU A 14 14.95 2.97 -1.37
CA GLU A 14 14.38 2.85 -0.02
C GLU A 14 13.16 3.75 0.16
N PHE A 15 13.20 4.99 -0.38
CA PHE A 15 12.03 5.86 -0.37
C PHE A 15 10.89 5.22 -1.17
N ALA A 16 11.19 4.70 -2.37
CA ALA A 16 10.17 4.03 -3.19
C ALA A 16 9.57 2.82 -2.48
N ALA A 17 10.39 2.04 -1.75
CA ALA A 17 9.95 0.86 -1.01
C ALA A 17 8.98 1.21 0.13
N VAL A 18 9.25 2.26 0.92
CA VAL A 18 8.39 2.66 2.05
C VAL A 18 7.19 3.51 1.61
N TYR A 19 7.27 4.17 0.45
CA TYR A 19 6.20 5.02 -0.08
C TYR A 19 5.20 4.23 -0.97
N ARG A 20 5.12 2.93 -0.80
CA ARG A 20 4.15 2.08 -1.51
C ARG A 20 2.82 2.06 -0.78
N LEU A 21 2.01 3.07 -1.05
CA LEU A 21 0.74 3.30 -0.37
C LEU A 21 -0.45 2.60 -1.04
N HIS A 22 -0.22 1.54 -1.80
CA HIS A 22 -1.27 0.79 -2.51
C HIS A 22 -2.35 0.25 -1.57
N SER A 23 -1.99 -0.08 -0.32
CA SER A 23 -2.94 -0.52 0.71
C SER A 23 -3.98 0.54 1.10
N LEU A 24 -3.77 1.82 0.73
CA LEU A 24 -4.77 2.87 0.92
C LEU A 24 -5.87 2.87 -0.15
N ILE A 25 -5.66 2.15 -1.25
CA ILE A 25 -6.63 2.07 -2.35
C ILE A 25 -7.63 0.96 -2.02
N PRO A 26 -8.93 1.25 -1.94
CA PRO A 26 -9.95 0.24 -1.69
C PRO A 26 -10.20 -0.61 -2.94
N ASP A 27 -10.74 -1.82 -2.76
CA ASP A 27 -11.16 -2.69 -3.87
C ASP A 27 -12.41 -2.14 -4.59
N GLU A 28 -13.28 -1.43 -3.86
CA GLU A 28 -14.52 -0.86 -4.35
C GLU A 28 -14.60 0.63 -4.02
N ILE A 29 -15.20 1.39 -4.92
CA ILE A 29 -15.53 2.81 -4.73
C ILE A 29 -17.05 2.94 -4.62
N SER A 30 -17.52 3.55 -3.53
CA SER A 30 -18.93 3.87 -3.30
C SER A 30 -19.16 5.35 -3.57
N PHE A 31 -20.01 5.64 -4.55
CA PHE A 31 -20.50 7.00 -4.81
C PHE A 31 -21.76 7.26 -3.99
N ARG A 32 -21.76 8.36 -3.25
CA ARG A 32 -22.82 8.70 -2.30
C ARG A 32 -23.40 10.07 -2.64
N ARG A 33 -24.68 10.24 -2.43
CA ARG A 33 -25.37 11.51 -2.66
C ARG A 33 -25.03 12.51 -1.54
N HIS A 34 -24.61 13.71 -1.94
CA HIS A 34 -24.23 14.74 -0.97
C HIS A 34 -25.38 15.24 -0.09
N SER A 35 -26.64 15.12 -0.55
CA SER A 35 -27.81 15.64 0.16
C SER A 35 -28.28 14.78 1.34
N ASP A 36 -28.09 13.48 1.29
CA ASP A 36 -28.61 12.52 2.29
C ASP A 36 -27.65 11.37 2.61
N ASP A 37 -26.43 11.40 2.07
CA ASP A 37 -25.42 10.36 2.21
C ASP A 37 -25.85 8.97 1.71
N GLY A 38 -26.92 8.91 0.91
CA GLY A 38 -27.40 7.66 0.31
C GLY A 38 -26.44 7.14 -0.78
N GLU A 39 -26.17 5.83 -0.77
CA GLU A 39 -25.37 5.21 -1.83
C GLU A 39 -26.09 5.32 -3.19
N VAL A 40 -25.40 5.86 -4.19
CA VAL A 40 -25.90 6.03 -5.56
C VAL A 40 -25.41 4.93 -6.47
N LEU A 41 -24.12 4.60 -6.35
CA LEU A 41 -23.43 3.62 -7.17
C LEU A 41 -22.24 3.04 -6.42
N ARG A 42 -21.97 1.75 -6.60
CA ARG A 42 -20.75 1.07 -6.09
C ARG A 42 -20.10 0.30 -7.23
N LEU A 43 -18.81 0.49 -7.41
CA LEU A 43 -18.05 -0.13 -8.48
C LEU A 43 -16.70 -0.62 -7.99
N ASP A 44 -16.24 -1.73 -8.58
CA ASP A 44 -14.89 -2.22 -8.40
C ASP A 44 -13.87 -1.20 -8.92
N LEU A 45 -12.71 -1.12 -8.26
CA LEU A 45 -11.62 -0.22 -8.60
C LEU A 45 -11.27 -0.20 -10.11
N PRO A 46 -11.16 -1.32 -10.84
CA PRO A 46 -10.84 -1.30 -12.27
C PRO A 46 -11.83 -0.53 -13.13
N LYS A 47 -13.09 -0.46 -12.71
CA LYS A 47 -14.13 0.27 -13.46
C LYS A 47 -14.07 1.80 -13.28
N VAL A 48 -13.41 2.25 -12.22
CA VAL A 48 -13.24 3.69 -11.92
C VAL A 48 -11.81 4.18 -12.17
N ALA A 49 -10.88 3.29 -12.54
CA ALA A 49 -9.46 3.58 -12.76
C ALA A 49 -9.07 3.29 -14.22
N GLY A 50 -9.65 3.98 -15.18
CA GLY A 50 -9.33 3.72 -16.59
C GLY A 50 -10.23 4.45 -17.55
N GLY A 51 -10.32 3.98 -18.80
CA GLY A 51 -11.12 4.62 -19.85
C GLY A 51 -12.63 4.64 -19.58
N GLU A 52 -13.13 3.69 -18.81
CA GLU A 52 -14.54 3.58 -18.43
C GLU A 52 -14.97 4.60 -17.37
N VAL A 53 -14.04 5.34 -16.78
CA VAL A 53 -14.34 6.36 -15.77
C VAL A 53 -15.25 7.47 -16.30
N CYS A 54 -15.22 7.75 -17.60
CA CYS A 54 -16.11 8.74 -18.22
C CYS A 54 -17.58 8.35 -18.06
N ASP A 55 -17.91 7.08 -18.22
CA ASP A 55 -19.28 6.57 -18.06
C ASP A 55 -19.79 6.74 -16.63
N VAL A 56 -18.89 6.66 -15.65
CA VAL A 56 -19.21 6.90 -14.23
C VAL A 56 -19.56 8.38 -14.01
N TYR A 57 -18.78 9.30 -14.58
CA TYR A 57 -19.05 10.74 -14.46
C TYR A 57 -20.32 11.18 -15.21
N ASP A 58 -20.72 10.47 -16.25
CA ASP A 58 -22.00 10.67 -16.92
C ASP A 58 -23.19 10.14 -16.10
N ALA A 59 -22.95 9.12 -15.26
CA ALA A 59 -23.99 8.48 -14.45
C ALA A 59 -24.17 9.10 -13.05
N VAL A 60 -23.12 9.73 -12.49
CA VAL A 60 -23.13 10.29 -11.14
C VAL A 60 -22.91 11.81 -11.20
N PRO A 61 -23.80 12.63 -10.59
CA PRO A 61 -23.61 14.07 -10.52
C PRO A 61 -22.24 14.45 -9.95
N PHE A 62 -21.61 15.46 -10.52
CA PHE A 62 -20.25 15.86 -10.12
C PHE A 62 -20.14 16.22 -8.62
N ASP A 63 -21.18 16.86 -8.07
CA ASP A 63 -21.24 17.20 -6.63
C ASP A 63 -21.21 15.95 -5.76
N ASP A 64 -21.87 14.87 -6.19
CA ASP A 64 -21.88 13.58 -5.48
C ASP A 64 -20.52 12.88 -5.62
N VAL A 65 -19.84 13.01 -6.76
CA VAL A 65 -18.46 12.51 -6.93
C VAL A 65 -17.50 13.19 -5.96
N VAL A 66 -17.52 14.53 -5.91
CA VAL A 66 -16.67 15.32 -5.00
C VAL A 66 -16.98 15.00 -3.53
N TYR A 67 -18.24 14.91 -3.19
CA TYR A 67 -18.69 14.51 -1.85
C TYR A 67 -18.16 13.12 -1.48
N SER A 68 -18.30 12.16 -2.36
CA SER A 68 -17.84 10.78 -2.15
C SER A 68 -16.33 10.69 -1.92
N LEU A 69 -15.53 11.43 -2.71
CA LEU A 69 -14.09 11.52 -2.51
C LEU A 69 -13.72 12.11 -1.15
N GLY A 70 -14.46 13.13 -0.71
CA GLY A 70 -14.21 13.79 0.58
C GLY A 70 -14.64 12.99 1.80
N THR A 71 -15.58 12.07 1.66
CA THR A 71 -16.14 11.27 2.75
C THR A 71 -15.67 9.82 2.77
N SER A 72 -15.04 9.35 1.68
CA SER A 72 -14.49 7.99 1.60
C SER A 72 -13.31 7.82 2.54
N ASN A 73 -13.30 6.72 3.26
CA ASN A 73 -12.15 6.33 4.07
C ASN A 73 -11.14 5.57 3.21
N PRO A 74 -9.85 5.92 3.26
CA PRO A 74 -8.81 5.12 2.63
C PRO A 74 -8.68 3.76 3.33
N GLY A 75 -8.06 2.80 2.67
CA GLY A 75 -7.63 1.56 3.28
C GLY A 75 -6.54 1.81 4.34
N ALA A 76 -6.25 0.79 5.14
CA ALA A 76 -5.19 0.84 6.15
C ALA A 76 -3.85 0.37 5.57
N LEU A 77 -2.74 0.96 6.02
CA LEU A 77 -1.38 0.53 5.69
C LEU A 77 -1.00 -0.66 6.58
N VAL A 78 -1.55 -1.82 6.26
CA VAL A 78 -1.36 -3.07 6.99
C VAL A 78 -1.18 -4.25 6.03
N LEU A 79 -0.70 -5.39 6.55
CA LEU A 79 -0.65 -6.63 5.79
C LEU A 79 -2.06 -7.02 5.29
N HIS A 80 -2.08 -7.80 4.20
CA HIS A 80 -3.29 -8.33 3.55
C HIS A 80 -4.27 -7.28 2.99
N ASN A 81 -3.92 -5.99 3.04
CA ASN A 81 -4.77 -4.91 2.54
C ASN A 81 -4.36 -4.39 1.16
N PHE A 82 -3.57 -5.16 0.42
CA PHE A 82 -3.21 -4.80 -0.95
C PHE A 82 -4.40 -5.06 -1.89
N PRO A 83 -4.80 -4.10 -2.74
CA PRO A 83 -5.99 -4.23 -3.58
C PRO A 83 -5.94 -5.45 -4.50
N ASN A 84 -7.04 -6.20 -4.57
CA ASN A 84 -7.12 -7.41 -5.40
C ASN A 84 -6.87 -7.10 -6.88
N ALA A 85 -7.38 -5.97 -7.38
CA ALA A 85 -7.17 -5.53 -8.76
C ALA A 85 -5.68 -5.33 -9.10
N LEU A 86 -4.85 -4.89 -8.15
CA LEU A 86 -3.41 -4.70 -8.35
C LEU A 86 -2.60 -6.00 -8.20
N ARG A 87 -3.20 -7.03 -7.61
CA ARG A 87 -2.61 -8.37 -7.53
C ARG A 87 -2.92 -9.22 -8.76
N GLN A 88 -3.83 -8.77 -9.60
CA GLN A 88 -4.28 -9.45 -10.81
C GLN A 88 -4.30 -8.50 -12.00
N LEU A 89 -3.23 -7.71 -12.16
CA LEU A 89 -3.10 -6.77 -13.27
C LEU A 89 -2.89 -7.51 -14.59
N ASP A 90 -3.72 -7.17 -15.57
CA ASP A 90 -3.54 -7.63 -16.94
C ASP A 90 -2.42 -6.83 -17.63
N ARG A 91 -1.59 -7.55 -18.36
CA ARG A 91 -0.62 -6.91 -19.22
C ARG A 91 -1.30 -6.40 -20.49
N LEU A 92 -1.14 -5.12 -20.79
CA LEU A 92 -1.77 -4.47 -21.93
C LEU A 92 -1.35 -5.06 -23.29
N ASP A 93 -0.17 -5.70 -23.35
CA ASP A 93 0.44 -6.20 -24.59
C ASP A 93 0.41 -7.74 -24.73
N SER A 94 -0.10 -8.45 -23.73
CA SER A 94 -0.12 -9.93 -23.74
C SER A 94 -1.38 -10.49 -23.11
N GLN A 95 -2.21 -11.09 -23.96
CA GLN A 95 -3.43 -11.76 -23.50
C GLN A 95 -3.11 -12.87 -22.50
N GLY A 96 -3.72 -12.81 -21.32
CA GLY A 96 -3.66 -13.86 -20.32
C GLY A 96 -2.40 -13.87 -19.43
N VAL A 97 -1.57 -12.84 -19.48
CA VAL A 97 -0.48 -12.67 -18.53
C VAL A 97 -0.90 -11.70 -17.43
N HIS A 98 -1.09 -12.23 -16.24
CA HIS A 98 -1.37 -11.45 -15.04
C HIS A 98 -0.10 -11.22 -14.25
N PHE A 99 -0.01 -10.05 -13.58
CA PHE A 99 1.02 -9.86 -12.57
C PHE A 99 0.41 -9.50 -11.22
N ASP A 100 1.08 -9.97 -10.19
CA ASP A 100 0.89 -9.51 -8.83
C ASP A 100 1.84 -8.34 -8.57
N LEU A 101 1.31 -7.12 -8.50
CA LEU A 101 2.13 -5.93 -8.27
C LEU A 101 2.79 -5.97 -6.89
N ALA A 102 2.17 -6.56 -5.87
CA ALA A 102 2.79 -6.69 -4.55
C ALA A 102 4.03 -7.58 -4.60
N ALA A 103 3.96 -8.70 -5.34
CA ALA A 103 5.10 -9.58 -5.55
C ALA A 103 6.21 -8.90 -6.35
N ILE A 104 5.85 -8.12 -7.39
CA ILE A 104 6.81 -7.34 -8.18
C ILE A 104 7.48 -6.27 -7.33
N ASP A 105 6.77 -5.61 -6.45
CA ASP A 105 7.31 -4.59 -5.56
C ASP A 105 8.38 -5.19 -4.62
N ILE A 106 8.09 -6.35 -4.03
CA ILE A 106 9.06 -7.08 -3.19
C ILE A 106 10.28 -7.54 -4.01
N LEU A 107 10.04 -8.10 -5.20
CA LEU A 107 11.11 -8.56 -6.10
C LEU A 107 12.02 -7.39 -6.49
N ARG A 108 11.45 -6.27 -6.90
CA ARG A 108 12.17 -5.05 -7.25
C ARG A 108 13.05 -4.57 -6.11
N ASP A 109 12.53 -4.50 -4.90
CA ASP A 109 13.28 -4.07 -3.72
C ASP A 109 14.50 -4.99 -3.49
N ARG A 110 14.33 -6.29 -3.66
CA ARG A 110 15.44 -7.27 -3.55
C ARG A 110 16.49 -7.09 -4.63
N GLU A 111 16.07 -6.93 -5.89
CA GLU A 111 16.98 -6.73 -7.04
C GLU A 111 17.73 -5.41 -6.98
N ARG A 112 17.12 -4.37 -6.43
CA ARG A 112 17.72 -3.05 -6.26
C ARG A 112 18.59 -2.91 -5.02
N GLY A 113 18.69 -3.95 -4.22
CA GLY A 113 19.52 -3.96 -3.01
C GLY A 113 18.94 -3.12 -1.87
N VAL A 114 17.62 -2.92 -1.84
CA VAL A 114 16.93 -2.30 -0.70
C VAL A 114 17.20 -3.15 0.54
N PRO A 115 17.64 -2.55 1.64
CA PRO A 115 17.94 -3.31 2.87
C PRO A 115 16.68 -3.99 3.42
N ARG A 116 16.85 -5.14 4.06
CA ARG A 116 15.79 -5.79 4.82
C ARG A 116 15.28 -4.88 5.94
N TYR A 117 14.07 -5.12 6.41
CA TYR A 117 13.39 -4.29 7.39
C TYR A 117 14.24 -3.97 8.63
N CYS A 118 14.78 -4.99 9.30
CA CYS A 118 15.64 -4.80 10.47
C CYS A 118 16.92 -4.01 10.14
N ALA A 119 17.55 -4.29 9.00
CA ALA A 119 18.73 -3.56 8.55
C ALA A 119 18.44 -2.09 8.22
N PHE A 120 17.27 -1.80 7.63
CA PHE A 120 16.82 -0.44 7.37
C PHE A 120 16.59 0.32 8.68
N ARG A 121 15.88 -0.28 9.64
CA ARG A 121 15.62 0.33 10.96
C ARG A 121 16.90 0.71 11.70
N ARG A 122 17.94 -0.15 11.64
CA ARG A 122 19.26 0.17 12.21
C ARG A 122 19.88 1.42 11.56
N ARG A 123 19.71 1.59 10.25
CA ARG A 123 20.29 2.73 9.50
C ARG A 123 19.63 4.07 9.83
N ILE A 124 18.39 4.05 10.28
CA ILE A 124 17.64 5.25 10.67
C ILE A 124 17.53 5.43 12.19
N ASP A 125 18.33 4.71 12.96
CA ASP A 125 18.33 4.71 14.43
C ASP A 125 16.96 4.46 15.07
N ALA A 126 16.11 3.66 14.39
CA ALA A 126 14.81 3.26 14.89
C ALA A 126 14.91 1.94 15.67
N HIS A 127 13.92 1.67 16.55
CA HIS A 127 13.83 0.41 17.26
C HIS A 127 13.80 -0.77 16.27
N VAL A 128 14.58 -1.81 16.55
CA VAL A 128 14.71 -3.02 15.71
C VAL A 128 14.07 -4.19 16.44
N PRO A 129 12.98 -4.78 15.90
CA PRO A 129 12.38 -5.94 16.54
C PRO A 129 13.34 -7.15 16.48
N THR A 130 13.37 -7.93 17.55
CA THR A 130 14.19 -9.14 17.67
C THR A 130 13.38 -10.42 17.44
N SER A 131 12.06 -10.28 17.39
CA SER A 131 11.13 -11.38 17.12
C SER A 131 9.89 -10.90 16.35
N PHE A 132 9.10 -11.84 15.83
CA PHE A 132 7.85 -11.51 15.16
C PHE A 132 6.78 -10.96 16.12
N GLU A 133 6.88 -11.33 17.40
CA GLU A 133 6.02 -10.80 18.47
C GLU A 133 6.30 -9.32 18.76
N GLU A 134 7.54 -8.88 18.60
CA GLU A 134 7.90 -7.45 18.70
C GLU A 134 7.54 -6.67 17.42
N LEU A 135 7.44 -7.35 16.28
CA LEU A 135 7.09 -6.72 15.01
C LEU A 135 5.60 -6.41 14.94
N THR A 136 4.75 -7.34 15.34
CA THR A 136 3.29 -7.21 15.24
C THR A 136 2.57 -7.85 16.43
N ASP A 137 1.46 -7.24 16.85
CA ASP A 137 0.61 -7.76 17.93
C ASP A 137 -0.38 -8.83 17.43
N ASP A 138 -0.51 -9.01 16.10
CA ASP A 138 -1.42 -9.98 15.49
C ASP A 138 -0.80 -11.39 15.47
N PRO A 139 -1.38 -12.37 16.20
CA PRO A 139 -0.82 -13.73 16.27
C PRO A 139 -0.85 -14.49 14.94
N GLU A 140 -1.80 -14.19 14.06
CA GLU A 140 -1.89 -14.80 12.74
C GLU A 140 -0.74 -14.30 11.86
N TRP A 141 -0.51 -12.99 11.82
CA TRP A 141 0.61 -12.41 11.09
C TRP A 141 1.97 -12.88 11.63
N GLN A 142 2.12 -13.01 12.95
CA GLN A 142 3.34 -13.58 13.54
C GLN A 142 3.62 -14.99 13.01
N ARG A 143 2.58 -15.83 12.94
CA ARG A 143 2.68 -17.20 12.42
C ARG A 143 3.04 -17.22 10.95
N GLU A 144 2.33 -16.46 10.11
CA GLU A 144 2.55 -16.38 8.67
C GLU A 144 3.94 -15.86 8.32
N LEU A 145 4.35 -14.76 8.95
CA LEU A 145 5.69 -14.20 8.75
C LEU A 145 6.79 -15.18 9.17
N ARG A 146 6.59 -15.89 10.28
CA ARG A 146 7.54 -16.92 10.72
C ARG A 146 7.65 -18.06 9.71
N GLU A 147 6.55 -18.47 9.12
CA GLU A 147 6.53 -19.51 8.09
C GLU A 147 7.23 -19.03 6.80
N VAL A 148 6.82 -17.85 6.28
CA VAL A 148 7.36 -17.29 5.02
C VAL A 148 8.86 -17.00 5.11
N TYR A 149 9.34 -16.50 6.25
CA TYR A 149 10.75 -16.14 6.45
C TYR A 149 11.55 -17.21 7.21
N ASN A 150 11.04 -18.44 7.31
CA ASN A 150 11.72 -19.56 8.00
C ASN A 150 12.20 -19.21 9.41
N GLY A 151 11.43 -18.46 10.16
CA GLY A 151 11.74 -18.03 11.52
C GLY A 151 12.79 -16.92 11.64
N LYS A 152 13.24 -16.33 10.53
CA LYS A 152 14.32 -15.33 10.51
C LYS A 152 13.76 -13.92 10.35
N ILE A 153 13.64 -13.20 11.45
CA ILE A 153 13.17 -11.79 11.44
C ILE A 153 14.07 -10.87 10.61
N GLU A 154 15.35 -11.17 10.52
CA GLU A 154 16.33 -10.41 9.74
C GLU A 154 16.10 -10.49 8.23
N ASP A 155 15.40 -11.52 7.75
CA ASP A 155 15.13 -11.73 6.32
C ASP A 155 13.84 -11.02 5.85
N VAL A 156 13.08 -10.42 6.78
CA VAL A 156 11.84 -9.70 6.44
C VAL A 156 12.11 -8.55 5.50
N ASP A 157 11.39 -8.50 4.37
CA ASP A 157 11.50 -7.43 3.38
C ASP A 157 11.04 -6.09 3.97
N LEU A 158 11.63 -4.98 3.51
CA LEU A 158 11.32 -3.65 4.03
C LEU A 158 9.83 -3.33 3.92
N LEU A 159 9.23 -3.52 2.75
CA LEU A 159 7.80 -3.28 2.52
C LEU A 159 6.93 -4.13 3.45
N VAL A 160 7.23 -5.42 3.58
CA VAL A 160 6.45 -6.36 4.40
C VAL A 160 6.54 -5.98 5.88
N GLY A 161 7.75 -5.71 6.38
CA GLY A 161 7.95 -5.30 7.77
C GLY A 161 7.24 -3.98 8.10
N THR A 162 7.25 -3.02 7.18
CA THR A 162 6.55 -1.73 7.35
C THR A 162 5.04 -1.90 7.44
N LEU A 163 4.46 -2.81 6.67
CA LEU A 163 3.02 -3.11 6.71
C LEU A 163 2.63 -3.95 7.93
N ALA A 164 3.53 -4.81 8.40
CA ALA A 164 3.30 -5.68 9.56
C ALA A 164 3.50 -4.96 10.91
N GLU A 165 4.22 -3.86 10.92
CA GLU A 165 4.59 -3.14 12.15
C GLU A 165 3.35 -2.74 12.95
N ALA A 166 3.37 -3.02 14.26
CA ALA A 166 2.32 -2.60 15.18
C ALA A 166 2.17 -1.08 15.18
N LYS A 167 0.96 -0.60 14.95
CA LYS A 167 0.69 0.85 14.87
C LYS A 167 0.66 1.44 16.27
N SER A 168 1.47 2.48 16.49
CA SER A 168 1.48 3.18 17.77
C SER A 168 0.17 3.95 17.97
N ALA A 169 -0.59 3.58 19.00
CA ALA A 169 -1.81 4.30 19.38
C ALA A 169 -1.55 5.78 19.78
N LYS A 170 -0.29 6.16 20.02
CA LYS A 170 0.08 7.51 20.48
C LYS A 170 0.20 8.54 19.36
N HIS A 171 0.29 8.15 18.10
CA HIS A 171 0.57 9.08 17.01
C HIS A 171 -0.55 9.20 15.98
N GLY A 172 -1.67 8.51 16.15
CA GLY A 172 -2.88 8.67 15.32
C GLY A 172 -2.66 8.49 13.81
N THR A 173 -1.52 7.97 13.41
CA THR A 173 -1.17 7.68 12.04
C THR A 173 -1.02 6.18 11.83
N PRO A 174 -1.68 5.67 10.80
CA PRO A 174 -1.23 4.41 10.25
C PRO A 174 0.20 4.56 9.75
#